data_87d735a960f370d431ba4fb0884864a4
#
_entry.id   87d735a960f370d431ba4fb0884864a4
#
_cell.length_a   1.000
_cell.length_b   1.000
_cell.length_c   1.000
_cell.angle_alpha   90.00
_cell.angle_beta   90.00
_cell.angle_gamma   90.00
#
_symmetry.space_group_name_H-M   'P 1'
#
loop_
_entity.id
_entity.type
_entity.pdbx_description
1 polymer ?
#
loop_
_entity_poly.entity_id
_entity_poly.type
_entity_poly.pdbx_seq_one_letter_code
_entity_poly.pdbx_strand_id
1 'polypeptide(L)'
;MEPIRICEIVTAVGGALWKGNPNAEVTSVSTNSRELEPGALFVPIVGEKVDAHRFIPMALDTGAAACFTQQEPEEGFKYLDGAVIRVGDTQKALQEFAAWYRKRFTLPVVGVTGSVGKSSTKEMIAAALSQGKRVHKTAGNYNSQIGLPLTVFGLDHTHEIAVIEMGMSNFGEMERLSAIASPTSAVVTNIGISHIEQLKTQENIRAEKLHIADTIGEQGALYLNGDDPMLQQLRESYTGKIVWYGMESDCDYRAVNIDTVKDCTRFELHAPFGAHKIMIPALGLHNVSNALAAIAVAYDQGLTLDDIRCGLLTYEGLAMRQQIHELDKITVIDDSYNASPDSIKSGIGVLMAVKSTGKKIAVLADMLELLGDRPVALCRELTKLHEE
;
A
#
# COMPACT_ATOMS: atom_id res chain seq x y z
N MET A 1 -18.37 4.01 3.20
CA MET A 1 -18.11 5.42 3.60
C MET A 1 -19.28 5.97 4.40
N GLU A 2 -19.08 7.05 5.12
CA GLU A 2 -20.22 7.79 5.72
C GLU A 2 -21.05 8.47 4.63
N PRO A 3 -22.39 8.58 4.82
CA PRO A 3 -23.25 9.21 3.84
C PRO A 3 -22.86 10.68 3.57
N ILE A 4 -22.80 11.09 2.31
CA ILE A 4 -22.44 12.43 1.88
C ILE A 4 -23.50 12.95 0.89
N ARG A 5 -23.99 14.15 1.09
CA ARG A 5 -24.95 14.77 0.18
C ARG A 5 -24.31 15.14 -1.15
N ILE A 6 -25.06 14.99 -2.22
CA ILE A 6 -24.60 15.29 -3.60
C ILE A 6 -24.12 16.75 -3.73
N CYS A 7 -24.76 17.71 -3.08
CA CYS A 7 -24.30 19.11 -3.10
C CYS A 7 -22.91 19.31 -2.49
N GLU A 8 -22.54 18.50 -1.47
CA GLU A 8 -21.22 18.54 -0.86
C GLU A 8 -20.18 17.94 -1.83
N ILE A 9 -20.52 16.84 -2.51
CA ILE A 9 -19.66 16.23 -3.54
C ILE A 9 -19.41 17.21 -4.68
N VAL A 10 -20.46 17.83 -5.22
CA VAL A 10 -20.36 18.84 -6.29
C VAL A 10 -19.41 19.98 -5.89
N THR A 11 -19.52 20.46 -4.65
CA THR A 11 -18.63 21.50 -4.12
C THR A 11 -17.20 21.00 -3.98
N ALA A 12 -17.01 19.79 -3.47
CA ALA A 12 -15.69 19.20 -3.24
C ALA A 12 -14.87 19.01 -4.52
N VAL A 13 -15.54 18.71 -5.64
CA VAL A 13 -14.89 18.44 -6.94
C VAL A 13 -14.97 19.63 -7.91
N GLY A 14 -15.55 20.77 -7.49
CA GLY A 14 -15.76 21.91 -8.39
C GLY A 14 -16.61 21.58 -9.62
N GLY A 15 -17.50 20.58 -9.51
CA GLY A 15 -18.35 20.11 -10.59
C GLY A 15 -19.66 20.90 -10.73
N ALA A 16 -20.49 20.47 -11.68
CA ALA A 16 -21.83 21.01 -11.89
C ALA A 16 -22.89 19.89 -11.82
N LEU A 17 -23.91 20.07 -11.00
CA LEU A 17 -25.05 19.15 -10.97
C LEU A 17 -25.88 19.37 -12.24
N TRP A 18 -25.83 18.43 -13.18
CA TRP A 18 -26.59 18.49 -14.42
C TRP A 18 -28.06 18.08 -14.19
N LYS A 19 -28.28 17.03 -13.36
CA LYS A 19 -29.63 16.61 -12.92
C LYS A 19 -29.58 15.91 -11.58
N GLY A 20 -30.72 15.75 -10.93
CA GLY A 20 -30.92 14.98 -9.71
C GLY A 20 -31.17 15.85 -8.48
N ASN A 21 -31.37 15.18 -7.33
CA ASN A 21 -31.62 15.84 -6.06
C ASN A 21 -30.29 16.18 -5.36
N PRO A 22 -29.96 17.47 -5.15
CA PRO A 22 -28.70 17.85 -4.47
C PRO A 22 -28.61 17.38 -3.00
N ASN A 23 -29.76 17.06 -2.39
CA ASN A 23 -29.83 16.58 -0.99
C ASN A 23 -29.86 15.05 -0.87
N ALA A 24 -29.88 14.30 -1.97
CA ALA A 24 -29.74 12.86 -1.92
C ALA A 24 -28.33 12.50 -1.43
N GLU A 25 -28.22 11.34 -0.75
CA GLU A 25 -26.99 10.89 -0.16
C GLU A 25 -26.32 9.80 -1.00
N VAL A 26 -24.99 9.85 -1.04
CA VAL A 26 -24.11 8.83 -1.57
C VAL A 26 -23.52 8.07 -0.38
N THR A 27 -23.58 6.73 -0.42
CA THR A 27 -23.15 5.85 0.69
C THR A 27 -21.91 5.02 0.35
N SER A 28 -21.52 4.94 -0.92
CA SER A 28 -20.31 4.27 -1.39
C SER A 28 -19.81 4.89 -2.70
N VAL A 29 -18.58 4.57 -3.09
CA VAL A 29 -17.99 5.00 -4.38
C VAL A 29 -17.44 3.77 -5.09
N SER A 30 -17.75 3.62 -6.37
CA SER A 30 -17.22 2.55 -7.20
C SER A 30 -16.82 3.03 -8.59
N THR A 31 -15.75 2.46 -9.12
CA THR A 31 -15.34 2.60 -10.53
C THR A 31 -15.73 1.38 -11.35
N ASN A 32 -16.29 0.33 -10.71
CA ASN A 32 -16.74 -0.90 -11.36
C ASN A 32 -18.27 -0.94 -11.40
N SER A 33 -18.83 -0.78 -12.61
CA SER A 33 -20.29 -0.81 -12.81
C SER A 33 -20.97 -2.14 -12.50
N ARG A 34 -20.20 -3.24 -12.36
CA ARG A 34 -20.73 -4.57 -12.05
C ARG A 34 -20.84 -4.87 -10.56
N GLU A 35 -20.20 -4.05 -9.73
CA GLU A 35 -20.11 -4.21 -8.27
C GLU A 35 -20.69 -2.99 -7.56
N LEU A 36 -21.69 -2.34 -8.18
CA LEU A 36 -22.36 -1.18 -7.61
C LEU A 36 -23.38 -1.62 -6.56
N GLU A 37 -23.30 -1.00 -5.40
CA GLU A 37 -24.33 -1.08 -4.38
C GLU A 37 -25.36 0.06 -4.58
N PRO A 38 -26.64 -0.15 -4.22
CA PRO A 38 -27.60 0.94 -4.22
C PRO A 38 -27.12 2.12 -3.37
N GLY A 39 -27.29 3.33 -3.88
CA GLY A 39 -26.77 4.53 -3.21
C GLY A 39 -25.32 4.90 -3.54
N ALA A 40 -24.65 4.15 -4.40
CA ALA A 40 -23.26 4.44 -4.79
C ALA A 40 -23.13 5.68 -5.69
N LEU A 41 -21.97 6.32 -5.63
CA LEU A 41 -21.45 7.18 -6.69
C LEU A 41 -20.66 6.33 -7.70
N PHE A 42 -21.12 6.27 -8.93
CA PHE A 42 -20.36 5.67 -10.01
C PHE A 42 -19.38 6.65 -10.61
N VAL A 43 -18.11 6.29 -10.67
CA VAL A 43 -17.04 7.09 -11.28
C VAL A 43 -16.50 6.37 -12.51
N PRO A 44 -16.94 6.73 -13.72
CA PRO A 44 -16.42 6.12 -14.94
C PRO A 44 -14.98 6.58 -15.19
N ILE A 45 -14.08 5.63 -15.35
CA ILE A 45 -12.68 5.90 -15.70
C ILE A 45 -12.46 5.67 -17.20
N VAL A 46 -11.74 6.56 -17.83
CA VAL A 46 -11.29 6.41 -19.22
C VAL A 46 -10.02 5.57 -19.21
N GLY A 47 -10.14 4.32 -19.61
CA GLY A 47 -9.00 3.40 -19.73
C GLY A 47 -8.46 3.34 -21.17
N GLU A 48 -7.32 2.71 -21.35
CA GLU A 48 -6.67 2.56 -22.67
C GLU A 48 -7.55 1.84 -23.71
N LYS A 49 -8.35 0.86 -23.29
CA LYS A 49 -9.17 0.00 -24.17
C LYS A 49 -10.66 0.30 -24.09
N VAL A 50 -11.12 0.88 -22.99
CA VAL A 50 -12.55 1.04 -22.70
C VAL A 50 -12.76 2.36 -22.00
N ASP A 51 -13.69 3.17 -22.51
CA ASP A 51 -14.26 4.31 -21.82
C ASP A 51 -15.48 3.85 -21.00
N ALA A 52 -15.37 3.96 -19.67
CA ALA A 52 -16.41 3.50 -18.76
C ALA A 52 -17.65 4.41 -18.72
N HIS A 53 -17.66 5.57 -19.39
CA HIS A 53 -18.83 6.46 -19.48
C HIS A 53 -20.03 5.73 -20.13
N ARG A 54 -19.78 4.79 -21.06
CA ARG A 54 -20.83 3.97 -21.67
C ARG A 54 -21.65 3.15 -20.67
N PHE A 55 -21.15 2.95 -19.44
CA PHE A 55 -21.84 2.19 -18.40
C PHE A 55 -22.67 3.06 -17.46
N ILE A 56 -22.72 4.39 -17.66
CA ILE A 56 -23.53 5.30 -16.83
C ILE A 56 -25.01 4.91 -16.81
N PRO A 57 -25.66 4.60 -17.96
CA PRO A 57 -27.06 4.18 -17.92
C PRO A 57 -27.27 2.94 -17.06
N MET A 58 -26.45 1.90 -17.23
CA MET A 58 -26.52 0.68 -16.44
C MET A 58 -26.29 0.95 -14.95
N ALA A 59 -25.35 1.81 -14.60
CA ALA A 59 -25.06 2.15 -13.20
C ALA A 59 -26.25 2.83 -12.52
N LEU A 60 -26.90 3.77 -13.20
CA LEU A 60 -28.10 4.45 -12.69
C LEU A 60 -29.28 3.49 -12.58
N ASP A 61 -29.50 2.63 -13.58
CA ASP A 61 -30.55 1.59 -13.55
C ASP A 61 -30.33 0.57 -12.43
N THR A 62 -29.08 0.31 -12.05
CA THR A 62 -28.73 -0.59 -10.92
C THR A 62 -28.95 0.08 -9.56
N GLY A 63 -29.24 1.38 -9.52
CA GLY A 63 -29.55 2.11 -8.29
C GLY A 63 -28.39 2.96 -7.76
N ALA A 64 -27.42 3.32 -8.59
CA ALA A 64 -26.46 4.36 -8.21
C ALA A 64 -27.16 5.66 -7.89
N ALA A 65 -26.86 6.28 -6.74
CA ALA A 65 -27.43 7.57 -6.34
C ALA A 65 -26.92 8.70 -7.25
N ALA A 66 -25.71 8.57 -7.75
CA ALA A 66 -25.11 9.57 -8.64
C ALA A 66 -24.06 8.93 -9.58
N CYS A 67 -23.73 9.61 -10.65
CA CYS A 67 -22.53 9.35 -11.45
C CYS A 67 -21.79 10.65 -11.76
N PHE A 68 -20.44 10.53 -11.92
CA PHE A 68 -19.65 11.55 -12.58
C PHE A 68 -19.72 11.38 -14.10
N THR A 69 -19.50 12.47 -14.83
CA THR A 69 -19.24 12.45 -16.27
C THR A 69 -18.34 13.62 -16.65
N GLN A 70 -17.36 13.36 -17.53
CA GLN A 70 -16.58 14.43 -18.17
C GLN A 70 -17.05 14.71 -19.60
N GLN A 71 -18.05 13.97 -20.07
CA GLN A 71 -18.70 14.16 -21.35
C GLN A 71 -19.95 15.00 -21.19
N GLU A 72 -20.43 15.58 -22.30
CA GLU A 72 -21.78 16.19 -22.31
C GLU A 72 -22.82 15.10 -22.04
N PRO A 73 -23.67 15.27 -21.03
CA PRO A 73 -24.66 14.26 -20.70
C PRO A 73 -25.67 14.09 -21.85
N GLU A 74 -25.91 12.82 -22.18
CA GLU A 74 -26.91 12.49 -23.20
C GLU A 74 -28.34 12.86 -22.74
N GLU A 75 -29.20 13.29 -23.68
CA GLU A 75 -30.60 13.63 -23.33
C GLU A 75 -31.35 12.47 -22.68
N GLY A 76 -31.04 11.23 -23.05
CA GLY A 76 -31.59 10.00 -22.45
C GLY A 76 -31.36 9.87 -20.95
N PHE A 77 -30.31 10.47 -20.43
CA PHE A 77 -30.02 10.44 -18.98
C PHE A 77 -31.07 11.17 -18.15
N LYS A 78 -31.85 12.09 -18.74
CA LYS A 78 -32.94 12.79 -18.06
C LYS A 78 -34.02 11.86 -17.51
N TYR A 79 -34.18 10.69 -18.13
CA TYR A 79 -35.21 9.69 -17.80
C TYR A 79 -34.76 8.60 -16.84
N LEU A 80 -33.46 8.54 -16.52
CA LEU A 80 -32.92 7.60 -15.55
C LEU A 80 -33.05 8.19 -14.13
N ASP A 81 -33.15 7.33 -13.14
CA ASP A 81 -33.07 7.76 -11.74
C ASP A 81 -31.62 8.13 -11.38
N GLY A 82 -31.42 8.77 -10.21
CA GLY A 82 -30.12 9.23 -9.74
C GLY A 82 -29.66 10.56 -10.32
N ALA A 83 -28.54 11.04 -9.84
CA ALA A 83 -27.95 12.32 -10.20
C ALA A 83 -26.80 12.15 -11.22
N VAL A 84 -26.61 13.18 -12.05
CA VAL A 84 -25.47 13.27 -12.96
C VAL A 84 -24.69 14.53 -12.64
N ILE A 85 -23.43 14.36 -12.28
CA ILE A 85 -22.51 15.44 -11.90
C ILE A 85 -21.45 15.56 -13.00
N ARG A 86 -21.44 16.70 -13.67
CA ARG A 86 -20.44 17.01 -14.70
C ARG A 86 -19.17 17.52 -14.04
N VAL A 87 -18.02 16.95 -14.44
CA VAL A 87 -16.68 17.31 -13.98
C VAL A 87 -15.74 17.46 -15.18
N GLY A 88 -14.58 18.08 -15.00
CA GLY A 88 -13.60 18.21 -16.07
C GLY A 88 -12.86 16.92 -16.42
N ASP A 89 -12.59 16.09 -15.38
CA ASP A 89 -11.91 14.80 -15.47
C ASP A 89 -12.42 13.93 -14.31
N THR A 90 -12.90 12.74 -14.63
CA THR A 90 -13.55 11.88 -13.63
C THR A 90 -12.55 11.24 -12.65
N GLN A 91 -11.33 10.92 -13.09
CA GLN A 91 -10.27 10.43 -12.21
C GLN A 91 -9.79 11.52 -11.25
N LYS A 92 -9.58 12.73 -11.76
CA LYS A 92 -9.22 13.89 -10.93
C LYS A 92 -10.31 14.20 -9.91
N ALA A 93 -11.59 14.20 -10.33
CA ALA A 93 -12.72 14.39 -9.43
C ALA A 93 -12.79 13.32 -8.33
N LEU A 94 -12.50 12.04 -8.65
CA LEU A 94 -12.39 10.97 -7.68
C LEU A 94 -11.32 11.29 -6.62
N GLN A 95 -10.15 11.76 -7.06
CA GLN A 95 -9.02 12.13 -6.19
C GLN A 95 -9.34 13.34 -5.32
N GLU A 96 -9.92 14.38 -5.90
CA GLU A 96 -10.34 15.60 -5.18
C GLU A 96 -11.43 15.28 -4.13
N PHE A 97 -12.40 14.45 -4.49
CA PHE A 97 -13.43 13.99 -3.55
C PHE A 97 -12.82 13.17 -2.42
N ALA A 98 -11.90 12.25 -2.70
CA ALA A 98 -11.22 11.47 -1.67
C ALA A 98 -10.38 12.35 -0.74
N ALA A 99 -9.64 13.33 -1.27
CA ALA A 99 -8.87 14.28 -0.48
C ALA A 99 -9.77 15.15 0.42
N TRP A 100 -10.94 15.58 -0.10
CA TRP A 100 -11.94 16.30 0.69
C TRP A 100 -12.56 15.39 1.77
N TYR A 101 -12.90 14.15 1.43
CA TYR A 101 -13.44 13.17 2.38
C TYR A 101 -12.45 12.85 3.49
N ARG A 102 -11.16 12.64 3.18
CA ARG A 102 -10.08 12.40 4.14
C ARG A 102 -9.98 13.50 5.22
N LYS A 103 -10.17 14.76 4.85
CA LYS A 103 -10.10 15.92 5.75
C LYS A 103 -11.19 15.93 6.83
N ARG A 104 -12.22 15.10 6.72
CA ARG A 104 -13.28 14.97 7.73
C ARG A 104 -12.82 14.19 8.97
N PHE A 105 -11.66 13.51 8.89
CA PHE A 105 -11.15 12.66 9.95
C PHE A 105 -9.80 13.18 10.46
N THR A 106 -9.67 13.27 11.79
CA THR A 106 -8.44 13.73 12.46
C THR A 106 -7.51 12.60 12.87
N LEU A 107 -7.88 11.33 12.59
CA LEU A 107 -7.09 10.16 12.94
C LEU A 107 -5.71 10.18 12.25
N PRO A 108 -4.66 9.63 12.92
CA PRO A 108 -3.36 9.46 12.32
C PRO A 108 -3.41 8.53 11.10
N VAL A 109 -2.59 8.83 10.09
CA VAL A 109 -2.40 7.99 8.91
C VAL A 109 -0.94 7.64 8.75
N VAL A 110 -0.66 6.35 8.67
CA VAL A 110 0.65 5.80 8.37
C VAL A 110 0.69 5.46 6.88
N GLY A 111 1.43 6.23 6.09
CA GLY A 111 1.71 5.90 4.70
C GLY A 111 2.77 4.81 4.59
N VAL A 112 2.62 3.87 3.67
CA VAL A 112 3.61 2.81 3.44
C VAL A 112 3.97 2.74 1.97
N THR A 113 5.25 2.98 1.64
CA THR A 113 5.78 2.86 0.28
C THR A 113 7.12 2.11 0.25
N GLY A 114 7.65 1.90 -0.94
CA GLY A 114 8.92 1.25 -1.23
C GLY A 114 8.86 0.48 -2.53
N SER A 115 9.98 -0.05 -2.97
CA SER A 115 10.02 -0.88 -4.18
C SER A 115 9.44 -2.26 -3.91
N VAL A 116 9.83 -2.91 -2.82
CA VAL A 116 9.37 -4.23 -2.38
C VAL A 116 8.92 -4.16 -0.92
N GLY A 117 8.04 -5.08 -0.50
CA GLY A 117 7.66 -5.24 0.91
C GLY A 117 6.50 -4.36 1.39
N LYS A 118 6.00 -3.41 0.60
CA LYS A 118 4.91 -2.48 0.98
C LYS A 118 3.71 -3.18 1.63
N SER A 119 3.13 -4.14 0.92
CA SER A 119 1.90 -4.82 1.37
C SER A 119 2.14 -5.64 2.64
N SER A 120 3.26 -6.38 2.71
CA SER A 120 3.63 -7.15 3.91
C SER A 120 3.89 -6.24 5.11
N THR A 121 4.59 -5.12 4.92
CA THR A 121 4.83 -4.13 5.97
C THR A 121 3.51 -3.50 6.44
N LYS A 122 2.63 -3.10 5.51
CA LYS A 122 1.29 -2.58 5.83
C LYS A 122 0.49 -3.57 6.68
N GLU A 123 0.48 -4.85 6.30
CA GLU A 123 -0.24 -5.88 7.06
C GLU A 123 0.38 -6.10 8.45
N MET A 124 1.70 -6.13 8.56
CA MET A 124 2.37 -6.27 9.86
C MET A 124 2.13 -5.05 10.76
N ILE A 125 2.15 -3.84 10.22
CA ILE A 125 1.81 -2.62 10.96
C ILE A 125 0.35 -2.69 11.46
N ALA A 126 -0.58 -3.06 10.58
CA ALA A 126 -1.98 -3.19 10.94
C ALA A 126 -2.18 -4.28 12.02
N ALA A 127 -1.50 -5.42 11.91
CA ALA A 127 -1.53 -6.49 12.90
C ALA A 127 -0.97 -6.02 14.25
N ALA A 128 0.18 -5.34 14.25
CA ALA A 128 0.80 -4.80 15.48
C ALA A 128 -0.10 -3.78 16.19
N LEU A 129 -0.84 -2.97 15.44
CA LEU A 129 -1.74 -1.93 15.96
C LEU A 129 -3.08 -2.50 16.46
N SER A 130 -3.53 -3.64 15.94
CA SER A 130 -4.90 -4.16 16.11
C SER A 130 -5.27 -4.52 17.56
N GLN A 131 -4.27 -4.72 18.44
CA GLN A 131 -4.53 -5.04 19.84
C GLN A 131 -4.97 -3.83 20.68
N GLY A 132 -4.72 -2.61 20.20
CA GLY A 132 -5.06 -1.40 20.93
C GLY A 132 -5.76 -0.32 20.09
N LYS A 133 -5.96 -0.54 18.80
CA LYS A 133 -6.55 0.43 17.86
C LYS A 133 -7.51 -0.23 16.88
N ARG A 134 -8.58 0.47 16.53
CA ARG A 134 -9.41 0.12 15.36
C ARG A 134 -8.74 0.66 14.10
N VAL A 135 -8.13 -0.26 13.35
CA VAL A 135 -7.26 0.06 12.21
C VAL A 135 -8.04 0.00 10.91
N HIS A 136 -8.04 1.09 10.14
CA HIS A 136 -8.36 1.05 8.72
C HIS A 136 -7.09 0.77 7.92
N LYS A 137 -7.16 -0.07 6.88
CA LYS A 137 -6.00 -0.35 6.03
C LYS A 137 -6.38 -0.53 4.58
N THR A 138 -5.43 -0.28 3.68
CA THR A 138 -5.59 -0.60 2.25
C THR A 138 -5.92 -2.07 2.05
N ALA A 139 -7.04 -2.35 1.40
CA ALA A 139 -7.43 -3.70 1.00
C ALA A 139 -6.71 -4.10 -0.30
N GLY A 140 -6.22 -5.35 -0.37
CA GLY A 140 -5.56 -5.86 -1.57
C GLY A 140 -4.47 -4.91 -2.07
N ASN A 141 -4.59 -4.51 -3.35
CA ASN A 141 -3.68 -3.62 -4.06
C ASN A 141 -4.28 -2.24 -4.39
N TYR A 142 -5.26 -1.77 -3.64
CA TYR A 142 -5.89 -0.45 -3.82
C TYR A 142 -4.95 0.69 -3.38
N ASN A 143 -3.76 0.75 -3.97
CA ASN A 143 -2.65 1.64 -3.61
C ASN A 143 -2.27 2.65 -4.71
N SER A 144 -2.96 2.63 -5.87
CA SER A 144 -2.69 3.44 -7.06
C SER A 144 -3.53 4.73 -7.09
N GLN A 145 -3.39 5.52 -8.17
CA GLN A 145 -4.12 6.75 -8.43
C GLN A 145 -5.66 6.61 -8.40
N ILE A 146 -6.19 5.40 -8.58
CA ILE A 146 -7.61 5.07 -8.48
C ILE A 146 -7.90 4.30 -7.19
N GLY A 147 -7.05 3.34 -6.83
CA GLY A 147 -7.27 2.46 -5.70
C GLY A 147 -7.16 3.17 -4.33
N LEU A 148 -6.19 4.06 -4.17
CA LEU A 148 -6.03 4.80 -2.91
C LEU A 148 -7.23 5.71 -2.58
N PRO A 149 -7.82 6.47 -3.52
CA PRO A 149 -9.11 7.14 -3.29
C PRO A 149 -10.19 6.19 -2.74
N LEU A 150 -10.35 5.01 -3.34
CA LEU A 150 -11.33 4.02 -2.88
C LEU A 150 -11.00 3.51 -1.46
N THR A 151 -9.71 3.33 -1.13
CA THR A 151 -9.28 3.02 0.24
C THR A 151 -9.69 4.12 1.21
N VAL A 152 -9.51 5.38 0.86
CA VAL A 152 -9.87 6.54 1.71
C VAL A 152 -11.37 6.60 1.99
N PHE A 153 -12.22 6.27 1.03
CA PHE A 153 -13.67 6.21 1.26
C PHE A 153 -14.11 5.10 2.24
N GLY A 154 -13.26 4.14 2.53
CA GLY A 154 -13.51 3.15 3.59
C GLY A 154 -13.35 3.70 5.01
N LEU A 155 -12.85 4.93 5.19
CA LEU A 155 -12.75 5.55 6.51
C LEU A 155 -14.13 5.89 7.09
N ASP A 156 -14.25 5.73 8.41
CA ASP A 156 -15.37 6.21 9.22
C ASP A 156 -14.89 6.65 10.61
N HIS A 157 -15.78 7.23 11.42
CA HIS A 157 -15.45 7.74 12.74
C HIS A 157 -15.18 6.66 13.79
N THR A 158 -15.34 5.38 13.46
CA THR A 158 -14.97 4.28 14.36
C THR A 158 -13.48 3.99 14.31
N HIS A 159 -12.80 4.31 13.22
CA HIS A 159 -11.37 4.09 13.06
C HIS A 159 -10.54 5.05 13.92
N GLU A 160 -9.46 4.54 14.49
CA GLU A 160 -8.55 5.32 15.36
C GLU A 160 -7.21 5.57 14.67
N ILE A 161 -6.89 4.80 13.64
CA ILE A 161 -5.69 4.95 12.82
C ILE A 161 -5.91 4.32 11.45
N ALA A 162 -5.24 4.85 10.43
CA ALA A 162 -5.22 4.24 9.10
C ALA A 162 -3.80 3.86 8.68
N VAL A 163 -3.65 2.72 7.99
CA VAL A 163 -2.39 2.25 7.37
C VAL A 163 -2.61 2.14 5.87
N ILE A 164 -2.10 3.12 5.13
CA ILE A 164 -2.39 3.28 3.72
C ILE A 164 -1.15 2.96 2.86
N GLU A 165 -1.27 1.92 2.05
CA GLU A 165 -0.25 1.58 1.06
C GLU A 165 -0.30 2.55 -0.12
N MET A 166 0.87 3.06 -0.55
CA MET A 166 1.02 4.08 -1.57
C MET A 166 2.00 3.59 -2.63
N GLY A 167 1.46 3.21 -3.79
CA GLY A 167 2.20 2.70 -4.94
C GLY A 167 2.27 3.72 -6.06
N MET A 168 3.43 3.86 -6.68
CA MET A 168 3.64 4.75 -7.83
C MET A 168 4.45 4.06 -8.92
N SER A 169 4.26 4.49 -10.15
CA SER A 169 4.99 4.04 -11.35
C SER A 169 5.60 5.20 -12.14
N ASN A 170 5.06 6.41 -12.04
CA ASN A 170 5.47 7.59 -12.79
C ASN A 170 5.74 8.80 -11.88
N PHE A 171 6.44 9.80 -12.43
CA PHE A 171 6.68 11.06 -11.75
C PHE A 171 5.36 11.79 -11.35
N GLY A 172 5.37 12.40 -10.17
CA GLY A 172 4.28 13.19 -9.60
C GLY A 172 3.10 12.32 -9.10
N GLU A 173 3.18 11.00 -9.16
CA GLU A 173 2.12 10.13 -8.64
C GLU A 173 2.12 10.08 -7.12
N MET A 174 3.30 9.99 -6.49
CA MET A 174 3.38 9.93 -5.02
C MET A 174 2.95 11.25 -4.38
N GLU A 175 3.31 12.37 -4.97
CA GLU A 175 2.85 13.71 -4.52
C GLU A 175 1.32 13.77 -4.46
N ARG A 176 0.64 13.31 -5.54
CA ARG A 176 -0.83 13.26 -5.57
C ARG A 176 -1.41 12.31 -4.53
N LEU A 177 -0.83 11.11 -4.37
CA LEU A 177 -1.28 10.15 -3.36
C LEU A 177 -1.08 10.70 -1.94
N SER A 178 0.04 11.37 -1.69
CA SER A 178 0.32 12.02 -0.41
C SER A 178 -0.69 13.13 -0.10
N ALA A 179 -1.03 13.96 -1.09
CA ALA A 179 -2.05 15.00 -0.93
C ALA A 179 -3.45 14.42 -0.61
N ILE A 180 -3.78 13.24 -1.16
CA ILE A 180 -5.08 12.57 -0.90
C ILE A 180 -5.09 11.92 0.49
N ALA A 181 -4.09 11.08 0.81
CA ALA A 181 -4.04 10.31 2.06
C ALA A 181 -3.70 11.19 3.26
N SER A 182 -2.94 12.27 3.06
CA SER A 182 -2.41 13.16 4.09
C SER A 182 -1.79 12.36 5.26
N PRO A 183 -0.71 11.58 5.00
CA PRO A 183 -0.07 10.80 6.04
C PRO A 183 0.52 11.72 7.12
N THR A 184 0.36 11.31 8.38
CA THR A 184 0.97 11.94 9.56
C THR A 184 2.33 11.34 9.89
N SER A 185 2.59 10.15 9.38
CA SER A 185 3.89 9.47 9.41
C SER A 185 3.97 8.50 8.22
N ALA A 186 5.18 8.11 7.83
CA ALA A 186 5.35 7.21 6.69
C ALA A 186 6.48 6.22 6.90
N VAL A 187 6.36 5.06 6.26
CA VAL A 187 7.39 4.01 6.17
C VAL A 187 7.86 3.88 4.73
N VAL A 188 9.17 3.90 4.53
CA VAL A 188 9.79 3.55 3.25
C VAL A 188 10.60 2.27 3.43
N THR A 189 10.16 1.20 2.79
CA THR A 189 10.75 -0.13 3.01
C THR A 189 12.11 -0.30 2.34
N ASN A 190 12.24 0.17 1.11
CA ASN A 190 13.50 0.14 0.34
C ASN A 190 13.36 0.94 -0.97
N ILE A 191 14.51 1.22 -1.59
CA ILE A 191 14.64 1.87 -2.90
C ILE A 191 15.34 0.91 -3.85
N GLY A 192 14.59 0.02 -4.48
CA GLY A 192 15.08 -0.85 -5.55
C GLY A 192 14.94 -0.22 -6.94
N ILE A 193 14.95 -1.08 -7.96
CA ILE A 193 14.88 -0.66 -9.37
C ILE A 193 13.51 -0.88 -10.03
N SER A 194 12.46 -1.16 -9.24
CA SER A 194 11.10 -1.25 -9.78
C SER A 194 10.70 0.08 -10.44
N HIS A 195 10.04 0.02 -11.61
CA HIS A 195 9.64 1.18 -12.42
C HIS A 195 10.81 2.04 -12.95
N ILE A 196 12.01 1.46 -13.05
CA ILE A 196 13.20 2.19 -13.54
C ILE A 196 13.05 2.57 -15.02
N GLU A 197 12.23 1.86 -15.77
CA GLU A 197 11.93 2.22 -17.17
C GLU A 197 11.27 3.60 -17.24
N GLN A 198 10.37 3.93 -16.35
CA GLN A 198 9.63 5.19 -16.29
C GLN A 198 10.46 6.28 -15.59
N LEU A 199 11.04 5.96 -14.44
CA LEU A 199 11.74 6.93 -13.57
C LEU A 199 13.23 7.10 -13.89
N LYS A 200 13.82 6.26 -14.75
CA LYS A 200 15.15 6.33 -15.34
C LYS A 200 16.31 5.99 -14.39
N THR A 201 16.32 6.47 -13.16
CA THR A 201 17.39 6.23 -12.19
C THR A 201 16.83 5.86 -10.82
N GLN A 202 17.67 5.22 -10.01
CA GLN A 202 17.29 4.85 -8.63
C GLN A 202 17.16 6.09 -7.72
N GLU A 203 17.94 7.14 -8.00
CA GLU A 203 17.81 8.44 -7.32
C GLU A 203 16.45 9.07 -7.58
N ASN A 204 15.96 9.00 -8.83
CA ASN A 204 14.62 9.48 -9.17
C ASN A 204 13.52 8.64 -8.47
N ILE A 205 13.71 7.31 -8.41
CA ILE A 205 12.78 6.42 -7.66
C ILE A 205 12.74 6.83 -6.19
N ARG A 206 13.90 7.11 -5.58
CA ARG A 206 13.98 7.59 -4.21
C ARG A 206 13.29 8.94 -4.05
N ALA A 207 13.62 9.92 -4.89
CA ALA A 207 13.03 11.25 -4.84
C ALA A 207 11.50 11.20 -4.94
N GLU A 208 10.97 10.45 -5.91
CA GLU A 208 9.53 10.28 -6.09
C GLU A 208 8.86 9.63 -4.87
N LYS A 209 9.45 8.54 -4.33
CA LYS A 209 8.89 7.87 -3.13
C LYS A 209 8.91 8.75 -1.89
N LEU A 210 9.87 9.66 -1.76
CA LEU A 210 9.97 10.56 -0.61
C LEU A 210 8.87 11.62 -0.57
N HIS A 211 8.16 11.88 -1.68
CA HIS A 211 6.95 12.71 -1.66
C HIS A 211 5.83 12.14 -0.76
N ILE A 212 5.95 10.90 -0.30
CA ILE A 212 5.09 10.37 0.77
C ILE A 212 5.16 11.21 2.06
N ALA A 213 6.26 11.91 2.26
CA ALA A 213 6.51 12.73 3.44
C ALA A 213 6.05 14.20 3.29
N ASP A 214 5.55 14.62 2.13
CA ASP A 214 5.24 16.03 1.84
C ASP A 214 4.17 16.63 2.78
N THR A 215 3.32 15.79 3.36
CA THR A 215 2.25 16.21 4.30
C THR A 215 2.56 15.91 5.76
N ILE A 216 3.70 15.29 6.05
CA ILE A 216 4.10 14.97 7.43
C ILE A 216 4.48 16.27 8.15
N GLY A 217 3.74 16.60 9.21
CA GLY A 217 4.02 17.76 10.04
C GLY A 217 5.22 17.53 10.99
N GLU A 218 5.61 18.57 11.70
CA GLU A 218 6.77 18.57 12.62
C GLU A 218 6.74 17.45 13.67
N GLN A 219 5.56 17.00 14.08
CA GLN A 219 5.38 15.93 15.08
C GLN A 219 5.38 14.52 14.47
N GLY A 220 5.35 14.42 13.15
CA GLY A 220 5.36 13.14 12.45
C GLY A 220 6.76 12.57 12.27
N ALA A 221 6.84 11.31 11.88
CA ALA A 221 8.11 10.62 11.69
C ALA A 221 8.14 9.89 10.34
N LEU A 222 9.31 9.85 9.76
CA LEU A 222 9.64 9.04 8.60
C LEU A 222 10.44 7.81 9.07
N TYR A 223 9.87 6.60 8.93
CA TYR A 223 10.51 5.35 9.29
C TYR A 223 11.26 4.81 8.08
N LEU A 224 12.58 4.71 8.18
CA LEU A 224 13.45 4.32 7.08
C LEU A 224 14.22 3.04 7.39
N ASN A 225 14.32 2.18 6.39
CA ASN A 225 15.16 0.99 6.47
C ASN A 225 16.65 1.40 6.41
N GLY A 226 17.36 1.20 7.52
CA GLY A 226 18.77 1.50 7.66
C GLY A 226 19.70 0.52 6.93
N ASP A 227 19.17 -0.61 6.46
CA ASP A 227 19.93 -1.56 5.65
C ASP A 227 19.91 -1.18 4.15
N ASP A 228 19.14 -0.16 3.75
CA ASP A 228 19.05 0.30 2.36
C ASP A 228 20.04 1.45 2.09
N PRO A 229 21.03 1.25 1.19
CA PRO A 229 22.07 2.26 0.92
C PRO A 229 21.51 3.58 0.35
N MET A 230 20.41 3.54 -0.40
CA MET A 230 19.79 4.73 -0.96
C MET A 230 19.07 5.55 0.10
N LEU A 231 18.47 4.89 1.10
CA LEU A 231 17.84 5.56 2.23
C LEU A 231 18.87 6.10 3.22
N GLN A 232 19.98 5.42 3.45
CA GLN A 232 21.06 5.90 4.34
C GLN A 232 21.59 7.26 3.95
N GLN A 233 21.56 7.63 2.67
CA GLN A 233 21.98 8.96 2.20
C GLN A 233 21.12 10.12 2.76
N LEU A 234 19.95 9.81 3.34
CA LEU A 234 19.08 10.80 3.97
C LEU A 234 19.51 11.20 5.38
N ARG A 235 20.45 10.50 6.00
CA ARG A 235 20.92 10.78 7.37
C ARG A 235 21.39 12.22 7.57
N GLU A 236 22.01 12.80 6.55
CA GLU A 236 22.55 14.15 6.61
C GLU A 236 21.68 15.20 5.90
N SER A 237 20.72 14.78 5.08
CA SER A 237 19.99 15.69 4.18
C SER A 237 18.53 15.93 4.56
N TYR A 238 17.90 15.02 5.30
CA TYR A 238 16.50 15.17 5.72
C TYR A 238 16.39 15.92 7.05
N THR A 239 15.57 16.95 7.08
CA THR A 239 15.44 17.85 8.25
C THR A 239 14.33 17.44 9.24
N GLY A 240 13.46 16.50 8.88
CA GLY A 240 12.40 15.98 9.74
C GLY A 240 12.88 14.86 10.69
N LYS A 241 11.98 14.38 11.55
CA LYS A 241 12.26 13.23 12.42
C LYS A 241 12.36 11.97 11.56
N ILE A 242 13.51 11.28 11.62
CA ILE A 242 13.69 9.92 11.09
C ILE A 242 13.78 8.95 12.24
N VAL A 243 13.17 7.78 12.06
CA VAL A 243 13.34 6.59 12.89
C VAL A 243 13.94 5.49 12.03
N TRP A 244 15.12 5.04 12.36
CA TRP A 244 15.85 4.03 11.61
C TRP A 244 15.53 2.62 12.13
N TYR A 245 15.19 1.71 11.21
CA TYR A 245 15.00 0.31 11.54
C TYR A 245 15.79 -0.59 10.60
N GLY A 246 16.30 -1.72 11.08
CA GLY A 246 17.08 -2.64 10.29
C GLY A 246 17.94 -3.60 11.13
N MET A 247 18.94 -4.20 10.52
CA MET A 247 19.87 -5.14 11.15
C MET A 247 21.24 -4.51 11.39
N GLU A 248 21.53 -3.38 10.75
CA GLU A 248 22.77 -2.66 10.93
C GLU A 248 22.89 -1.98 12.30
N SER A 249 24.13 -1.68 12.74
CA SER A 249 24.42 -1.27 14.11
C SER A 249 23.89 0.08 14.55
N ASP A 250 23.61 0.98 13.62
CA ASP A 250 23.21 2.36 13.85
C ASP A 250 21.70 2.61 13.64
N CYS A 251 20.89 1.54 13.72
CA CYS A 251 19.45 1.62 13.69
C CYS A 251 18.85 1.79 15.10
N ASP A 252 17.80 2.61 15.23
CA ASP A 252 17.04 2.82 16.48
C ASP A 252 16.31 1.54 16.90
N TYR A 253 15.75 0.83 15.91
CA TYR A 253 15.10 -0.48 16.08
C TYR A 253 15.89 -1.52 15.29
N ARG A 254 16.65 -2.33 16.01
CA ARG A 254 17.60 -3.29 15.41
C ARG A 254 17.29 -4.72 15.78
N ALA A 255 17.32 -5.63 14.80
CA ALA A 255 17.25 -7.07 15.03
C ALA A 255 18.63 -7.69 15.03
N VAL A 256 18.89 -8.52 16.04
CA VAL A 256 20.09 -9.36 16.16
C VAL A 256 19.68 -10.78 16.56
N ASN A 257 20.62 -11.74 16.52
CA ASN A 257 20.38 -13.12 16.93
C ASN A 257 19.14 -13.75 16.25
N ILE A 258 19.05 -13.55 14.91
CA ILE A 258 17.91 -13.99 14.10
C ILE A 258 18.02 -15.50 13.89
N ASP A 259 16.95 -16.23 14.18
CA ASP A 259 16.89 -17.68 14.06
C ASP A 259 15.51 -18.12 13.53
N THR A 260 15.49 -19.18 12.74
CA THR A 260 14.27 -19.76 12.18
C THR A 260 13.83 -20.97 13.01
N VAL A 261 12.60 -20.94 13.51
CA VAL A 261 12.00 -22.01 14.31
C VAL A 261 10.69 -22.46 13.65
N LYS A 262 10.73 -23.58 12.95
CA LYS A 262 9.63 -24.05 12.09
C LYS A 262 9.26 -22.97 11.05
N ASP A 263 8.02 -22.51 11.03
CA ASP A 263 7.48 -21.52 10.10
C ASP A 263 7.53 -20.10 10.66
N CYS A 264 8.26 -19.89 11.76
CA CYS A 264 8.40 -18.62 12.44
C CYS A 264 9.85 -18.14 12.41
N THR A 265 10.05 -16.84 12.46
CA THR A 265 11.35 -16.22 12.72
C THR A 265 11.37 -15.61 14.11
N ARG A 266 12.41 -15.90 14.86
CA ARG A 266 12.68 -15.36 16.20
C ARG A 266 13.92 -14.49 16.13
N PHE A 267 13.89 -13.35 16.81
CA PHE A 267 15.02 -12.43 16.89
C PHE A 267 15.03 -11.66 18.22
N GLU A 268 16.17 -11.07 18.54
CA GLU A 268 16.29 -10.12 19.64
C GLU A 268 16.19 -8.70 19.08
N LEU A 269 15.18 -7.96 19.53
CA LEU A 269 14.99 -6.55 19.23
C LEU A 269 15.85 -5.71 20.19
N HIS A 270 16.69 -4.84 19.65
CA HIS A 270 17.30 -3.74 20.38
C HIS A 270 16.57 -2.46 19.96
N ALA A 271 16.00 -1.75 20.96
CA ALA A 271 15.19 -0.57 20.76
C ALA A 271 15.50 0.48 21.85
N PRO A 272 15.05 1.74 21.73
CA PRO A 272 15.29 2.77 22.74
C PRO A 272 14.79 2.41 24.15
N PHE A 273 13.88 1.44 24.25
CA PHE A 273 13.31 0.94 25.51
C PHE A 273 13.93 -0.40 25.99
N GLY A 274 15.05 -0.81 25.40
CA GLY A 274 15.80 -1.99 25.82
C GLY A 274 15.81 -3.14 24.81
N ALA A 275 16.37 -4.30 25.26
CA ALA A 275 16.49 -5.51 24.45
C ALA A 275 15.37 -6.51 24.78
N HIS A 276 14.72 -7.05 23.74
CA HIS A 276 13.54 -7.88 23.89
C HIS A 276 13.48 -8.99 22.84
N LYS A 277 12.97 -10.18 23.22
CA LYS A 277 12.74 -11.28 22.28
C LYS A 277 11.44 -11.08 21.52
N ILE A 278 11.49 -11.19 20.20
CA ILE A 278 10.34 -11.09 19.29
C ILE A 278 10.24 -12.40 18.50
N MET A 279 9.04 -12.78 18.17
CA MET A 279 8.73 -13.88 17.26
C MET A 279 7.64 -13.42 16.27
N ILE A 280 7.82 -13.75 14.99
CA ILE A 280 6.86 -13.49 13.92
C ILE A 280 6.52 -14.79 13.17
N PRO A 281 5.27 -15.00 12.77
CA PRO A 281 4.84 -16.18 11.98
C PRO A 281 5.15 -15.97 10.49
N ALA A 282 6.41 -15.68 10.17
CA ALA A 282 6.89 -15.46 8.81
C ALA A 282 8.38 -15.78 8.71
N LEU A 283 8.82 -16.22 7.54
CA LEU A 283 10.22 -16.57 7.25
C LEU A 283 10.94 -15.46 6.50
N GLY A 284 12.27 -15.41 6.67
CA GLY A 284 13.16 -14.55 5.91
C GLY A 284 13.45 -13.20 6.55
N LEU A 285 14.65 -12.70 6.28
CA LEU A 285 15.17 -11.44 6.85
C LEU A 285 14.36 -10.22 6.47
N HIS A 286 13.79 -10.21 5.27
CA HIS A 286 12.90 -9.12 4.83
C HIS A 286 11.62 -9.01 5.70
N ASN A 287 11.10 -10.14 6.22
CA ASN A 287 9.97 -10.11 7.16
C ASN A 287 10.41 -9.65 8.56
N VAL A 288 11.66 -9.88 8.96
CA VAL A 288 12.22 -9.26 10.15
C VAL A 288 12.28 -7.74 9.99
N SER A 289 12.75 -7.23 8.84
CA SER A 289 12.76 -5.80 8.54
C SER A 289 11.34 -5.20 8.55
N ASN A 290 10.36 -5.87 7.93
CA ASN A 290 8.95 -5.47 7.96
C ASN A 290 8.39 -5.39 9.39
N ALA A 291 8.75 -6.38 10.24
CA ALA A 291 8.34 -6.42 11.65
C ALA A 291 8.99 -5.29 12.47
N LEU A 292 10.25 -4.96 12.21
CA LEU A 292 10.92 -3.83 12.88
C LEU A 292 10.21 -2.50 12.58
N ALA A 293 9.84 -2.27 11.30
CA ALA A 293 9.02 -1.11 10.93
C ALA A 293 7.68 -1.11 11.66
N ALA A 294 7.00 -2.26 11.73
CA ALA A 294 5.72 -2.39 12.43
C ALA A 294 5.84 -2.11 13.93
N ILE A 295 6.89 -2.63 14.58
CA ILE A 295 7.16 -2.38 16.00
C ILE A 295 7.41 -0.89 16.24
N ALA A 296 8.27 -0.26 15.43
CA ALA A 296 8.60 1.16 15.58
C ALA A 296 7.35 2.04 15.46
N VAL A 297 6.55 1.82 14.42
CA VAL A 297 5.28 2.55 14.21
C VAL A 297 4.31 2.32 15.36
N ALA A 298 4.05 1.06 15.75
CA ALA A 298 3.06 0.76 16.78
C ALA A 298 3.48 1.30 18.16
N TYR A 299 4.76 1.26 18.49
CA TYR A 299 5.29 1.82 19.71
C TYR A 299 5.13 3.35 19.77
N ASP A 300 5.46 4.06 18.66
CA ASP A 300 5.25 5.50 18.54
C ASP A 300 3.76 5.89 18.58
N GLN A 301 2.86 4.96 18.23
CA GLN A 301 1.41 5.13 18.38
C GLN A 301 0.89 4.80 19.79
N GLY A 302 1.78 4.54 20.74
CA GLY A 302 1.50 4.37 22.16
C GLY A 302 1.07 2.98 22.61
N LEU A 303 1.29 1.94 21.78
CA LEU A 303 1.02 0.56 22.18
C LEU A 303 2.14 0.02 23.08
N THR A 304 1.80 -0.85 24.01
CA THR A 304 2.79 -1.60 24.80
C THR A 304 3.48 -2.65 23.93
N LEU A 305 4.70 -3.03 24.30
CA LEU A 305 5.41 -4.07 23.58
C LEU A 305 4.68 -5.41 23.61
N ASP A 306 3.95 -5.71 24.66
CA ASP A 306 3.18 -6.96 24.76
C ASP A 306 1.97 -6.95 23.83
N ASP A 307 1.27 -5.83 23.68
CA ASP A 307 0.22 -5.67 22.67
C ASP A 307 0.79 -5.83 21.26
N ILE A 308 1.93 -5.19 20.98
CA ILE A 308 2.63 -5.30 19.69
C ILE A 308 3.00 -6.75 19.37
N ARG A 309 3.56 -7.49 20.34
CA ARG A 309 3.89 -8.91 20.18
C ARG A 309 2.66 -9.76 19.89
N CYS A 310 1.59 -9.56 20.66
CA CYS A 310 0.32 -10.26 20.44
C CYS A 310 -0.23 -9.95 19.04
N GLY A 311 -0.19 -8.70 18.63
CA GLY A 311 -0.62 -8.28 17.29
C GLY A 311 0.22 -8.93 16.18
N LEU A 312 1.54 -8.90 16.27
CA LEU A 312 2.42 -9.50 15.27
C LEU A 312 2.19 -11.01 15.10
N LEU A 313 1.82 -11.72 16.18
CA LEU A 313 1.49 -13.14 16.10
C LEU A 313 0.18 -13.43 15.34
N THR A 314 -0.67 -12.43 15.12
CA THR A 314 -1.88 -12.54 14.28
C THR A 314 -1.63 -12.31 12.79
N TYR A 315 -0.38 -12.05 12.38
CA TYR A 315 -0.04 -11.87 10.99
C TYR A 315 -0.16 -13.19 10.22
N GLU A 316 -1.04 -13.25 9.24
CA GLU A 316 -1.33 -14.46 8.44
C GLU A 316 -0.58 -14.51 7.10
N GLY A 317 0.23 -13.48 6.81
CA GLY A 317 0.83 -13.35 5.48
C GLY A 317 -0.17 -12.81 4.44
N LEU A 318 0.23 -12.86 3.19
CA LEU A 318 -0.58 -12.46 2.04
C LEU A 318 -0.57 -13.56 0.99
N ALA A 319 -1.70 -13.76 0.32
CA ALA A 319 -1.79 -14.68 -0.81
C ALA A 319 -0.76 -14.30 -1.90
N MET A 320 -0.14 -15.29 -2.51
CA MET A 320 0.87 -15.14 -3.56
C MET A 320 2.10 -14.31 -3.14
N ARG A 321 2.38 -14.21 -1.83
CA ARG A 321 3.56 -13.53 -1.27
C ARG A 321 4.27 -14.44 -0.28
N GLN A 322 5.09 -15.34 -0.82
CA GLN A 322 5.82 -16.38 -0.08
C GLN A 322 4.92 -17.25 0.79
N GLN A 323 3.70 -17.46 0.33
CA GLN A 323 2.73 -18.31 1.00
C GLN A 323 3.17 -19.78 0.89
N ILE A 324 3.27 -20.45 2.04
CA ILE A 324 3.72 -21.84 2.10
C ILE A 324 2.51 -22.75 2.07
N HIS A 325 2.50 -23.67 1.12
CA HIS A 325 1.49 -24.73 0.98
C HIS A 325 2.16 -26.09 1.18
N GLU A 326 1.81 -26.80 2.24
CA GLU A 326 2.25 -28.16 2.48
C GLU A 326 1.32 -29.14 1.77
N LEU A 327 1.87 -29.92 0.84
CA LEU A 327 1.20 -31.00 0.15
C LEU A 327 1.87 -32.32 0.54
N ASP A 328 1.22 -33.47 0.32
CA ASP A 328 1.69 -34.79 0.80
C ASP A 328 3.19 -35.07 0.58
N LYS A 329 3.76 -34.64 -0.54
CA LYS A 329 5.14 -34.95 -0.94
C LYS A 329 5.99 -33.74 -1.29
N ILE A 330 5.38 -32.58 -1.38
CA ILE A 330 6.07 -31.34 -1.78
C ILE A 330 5.57 -30.18 -0.94
N THR A 331 6.46 -29.24 -0.66
CA THR A 331 6.11 -27.94 -0.13
C THR A 331 6.21 -26.93 -1.26
N VAL A 332 5.17 -26.13 -1.48
CA VAL A 332 5.14 -25.07 -2.48
C VAL A 332 5.21 -23.72 -1.77
N ILE A 333 6.13 -22.86 -2.19
CA ILE A 333 6.21 -21.48 -1.77
C ILE A 333 5.65 -20.64 -2.93
N ASP A 334 4.45 -20.10 -2.75
CA ASP A 334 3.79 -19.26 -3.76
C ASP A 334 4.19 -17.78 -3.55
N ASP A 335 5.01 -17.25 -4.47
CA ASP A 335 5.43 -15.85 -4.55
C ASP A 335 5.11 -15.26 -5.93
N SER A 336 3.96 -15.64 -6.49
CA SER A 336 3.59 -15.39 -7.87
C SER A 336 2.90 -14.03 -8.13
N TYR A 337 2.74 -13.18 -7.12
CA TYR A 337 2.03 -11.91 -7.28
C TYR A 337 2.73 -10.96 -8.26
N ASN A 338 4.04 -10.77 -8.12
CA ASN A 338 4.87 -9.94 -8.99
C ASN A 338 6.35 -10.31 -8.80
N ALA A 339 7.17 -10.01 -9.80
CA ALA A 339 8.60 -10.32 -9.78
C ALA A 339 9.45 -9.06 -9.96
N SER A 340 10.45 -8.90 -9.11
CA SER A 340 11.53 -7.93 -9.23
C SER A 340 12.85 -8.57 -8.77
N PRO A 341 14.01 -8.02 -9.11
CA PRO A 341 15.29 -8.58 -8.68
C PRO A 341 15.37 -8.80 -7.17
N ASP A 342 14.94 -7.81 -6.39
CA ASP A 342 15.00 -7.87 -4.93
C ASP A 342 13.99 -8.88 -4.34
N SER A 343 12.78 -8.96 -4.91
CA SER A 343 11.79 -9.94 -4.44
C SER A 343 12.19 -11.37 -4.78
N ILE A 344 12.76 -11.62 -5.96
CA ILE A 344 13.28 -12.95 -6.34
C ILE A 344 14.42 -13.36 -5.40
N LYS A 345 15.38 -12.47 -5.12
CA LYS A 345 16.45 -12.72 -4.17
C LYS A 345 15.91 -13.09 -2.78
N SER A 346 14.90 -12.37 -2.30
CA SER A 346 14.22 -12.65 -1.04
C SER A 346 13.52 -14.02 -1.07
N GLY A 347 12.80 -14.34 -2.15
CA GLY A 347 12.11 -15.61 -2.34
C GLY A 347 13.06 -16.82 -2.37
N ILE A 348 14.20 -16.67 -3.05
CA ILE A 348 15.27 -17.70 -3.04
C ILE A 348 15.83 -17.87 -1.62
N GLY A 349 16.03 -16.78 -0.88
CA GLY A 349 16.44 -16.84 0.53
C GLY A 349 15.48 -17.65 1.41
N VAL A 350 14.16 -17.47 1.21
CA VAL A 350 13.15 -18.28 1.92
C VAL A 350 13.19 -19.73 1.47
N LEU A 351 13.29 -20.01 0.16
CA LEU A 351 13.43 -21.37 -0.36
C LEU A 351 14.65 -22.07 0.25
N MET A 352 15.76 -21.36 0.44
CA MET A 352 16.97 -21.93 1.06
C MET A 352 16.80 -22.16 2.56
N ALA A 353 16.02 -21.31 3.26
CA ALA A 353 15.77 -21.41 4.70
C ALA A 353 14.81 -22.56 5.06
N VAL A 354 13.88 -22.92 4.17
CA VAL A 354 12.92 -24.01 4.40
C VAL A 354 13.68 -25.36 4.47
N LYS A 355 13.48 -26.08 5.55
CA LYS A 355 14.09 -27.42 5.73
C LYS A 355 13.43 -28.43 4.80
N SER A 356 14.20 -29.09 3.96
CA SER A 356 13.74 -30.14 3.05
C SER A 356 14.79 -31.25 2.96
N THR A 357 14.34 -32.48 2.82
CA THR A 357 15.19 -33.64 2.50
C THR A 357 15.30 -33.87 1.00
N GLY A 358 14.45 -33.22 0.21
CA GLY A 358 14.37 -33.31 -1.25
C GLY A 358 15.10 -32.16 -1.96
N LYS A 359 14.95 -32.13 -3.28
CA LYS A 359 15.46 -31.03 -4.11
C LYS A 359 14.69 -29.75 -3.88
N LYS A 360 15.39 -28.62 -3.84
CA LYS A 360 14.80 -27.27 -3.90
C LYS A 360 14.78 -26.81 -5.35
N ILE A 361 13.63 -26.37 -5.83
CA ILE A 361 13.41 -25.96 -7.22
C ILE A 361 12.77 -24.60 -7.23
N ALA A 362 13.39 -23.62 -7.89
CA ALA A 362 12.79 -22.31 -8.16
C ALA A 362 12.22 -22.31 -9.60
N VAL A 363 10.97 -21.84 -9.73
CA VAL A 363 10.33 -21.61 -11.02
C VAL A 363 10.16 -20.09 -11.16
N LEU A 364 10.90 -19.49 -12.07
CA LEU A 364 10.95 -18.05 -12.25
C LEU A 364 10.35 -17.67 -13.60
N ALA A 365 9.56 -16.59 -13.63
CA ALA A 365 9.01 -15.99 -14.83
C ALA A 365 9.79 -14.70 -15.18
N ASP A 366 9.48 -14.13 -16.34
CA ASP A 366 10.10 -12.90 -16.81
C ASP A 366 9.77 -11.72 -15.87
N MET A 367 10.75 -10.84 -15.69
CA MET A 367 10.59 -9.57 -15.00
C MET A 367 10.36 -8.47 -16.03
N LEU A 368 9.17 -7.89 -16.01
CA LEU A 368 8.82 -6.75 -16.85
C LEU A 368 9.32 -5.43 -16.21
N GLU A 369 9.27 -4.32 -16.94
CA GLU A 369 9.62 -2.96 -16.48
C GLU A 369 11.12 -2.75 -16.12
N LEU A 370 12.01 -3.64 -16.56
CA LEU A 370 13.46 -3.46 -16.45
C LEU A 370 14.04 -2.98 -17.79
N LEU A 371 15.03 -2.08 -17.72
CA LEU A 371 15.69 -1.52 -18.92
C LEU A 371 16.58 -2.54 -19.63
N GLY A 372 16.38 -2.73 -20.93
CA GLY A 372 17.24 -3.51 -21.84
C GLY A 372 17.37 -4.99 -21.47
N ASP A 373 18.58 -5.56 -21.65
CA ASP A 373 18.88 -6.98 -21.38
C ASP A 373 19.09 -7.32 -19.89
N ARG A 374 18.80 -6.40 -18.97
CA ARG A 374 18.96 -6.60 -17.53
C ARG A 374 18.20 -7.81 -16.97
N PRO A 375 16.97 -8.14 -17.44
CA PRO A 375 16.26 -9.34 -16.96
C PRO A 375 17.07 -10.62 -17.15
N VAL A 376 17.68 -10.77 -18.33
CA VAL A 376 18.46 -11.98 -18.70
C VAL A 376 19.79 -12.03 -17.91
N ALA A 377 20.47 -10.91 -17.75
CA ALA A 377 21.71 -10.81 -17.00
C ALA A 377 21.48 -11.14 -15.52
N LEU A 378 20.38 -10.62 -14.94
CA LEU A 378 20.02 -10.82 -13.54
C LEU A 378 19.59 -12.26 -13.25
N CYS A 379 18.83 -12.91 -14.14
CA CYS A 379 18.53 -14.33 -14.04
C CYS A 379 19.80 -15.17 -14.04
N ARG A 380 20.81 -14.81 -14.86
CA ARG A 380 22.13 -15.49 -14.87
C ARG A 380 22.92 -15.27 -13.59
N GLU A 381 22.89 -14.09 -12.97
CA GLU A 381 23.53 -13.82 -11.68
C GLU A 381 22.85 -14.60 -10.54
N LEU A 382 21.52 -14.63 -10.51
CA LEU A 382 20.75 -15.40 -9.52
C LEU A 382 20.99 -16.90 -9.64
N THR A 383 21.23 -17.40 -10.88
CA THR A 383 21.57 -18.81 -11.11
C THR A 383 22.98 -19.14 -10.59
N LYS A 384 23.94 -18.22 -10.70
CA LYS A 384 25.29 -18.38 -10.16
C LYS A 384 25.36 -18.45 -8.63
N LEU A 385 24.53 -17.65 -7.95
CA LEU A 385 24.40 -17.70 -6.48
C LEU A 385 23.87 -19.04 -5.96
N HIS A 386 23.42 -19.92 -6.83
CA HIS A 386 22.93 -21.25 -6.48
C HIS A 386 24.00 -22.34 -6.67
N GLU A 387 25.09 -22.04 -7.36
CA GLU A 387 26.21 -22.98 -7.60
C GLU A 387 27.32 -22.87 -6.53
N GLU A 388 27.30 -21.83 -5.70
CA GLU A 388 28.14 -21.64 -4.52
C GLU A 388 27.38 -22.07 -3.22
#